data_95d311cf57045862a657d16f4b56e8b3
#
_entry.id   95d311cf57045862a657d16f4b56e8b3
#
_cell.length_a   1.000
_cell.length_b   1.000
_cell.length_c   1.000
_cell.angle_alpha   90.00
_cell.angle_beta   90.00
_cell.angle_gamma   90.00
#
_symmetry.space_group_name_H-M   'P 1'
#
loop_
_entity.id
_entity.type
_entity.pdbx_description
1 polymer ?
#
loop_
_entity_poly.entity_id
_entity_poly.type
_entity_poly.pdbx_seq_one_letter_code
_entity_poly.pdbx_strand_id
1 'polypeptide(L)'
;TGYGGKAVWMDVTASTADEPSHPVGITIFDHPGNRRYPTPWYIWYAAGQHLFFTPSILFDGPLLLRKGEKLHLKYQTYIHDGKPTIKQMEQMSQVFGSY
;
A
#
# COMPACT_ATOMS: atom_id res chain seq x y z
N THR A 1 -3.85 -10.62 -7.59
CA THR A 1 -3.27 -9.52 -8.32
C THR A 1 -2.40 -8.61 -7.47
N GLY A 2 -2.58 -8.62 -6.15
CA GLY A 2 -1.74 -7.82 -5.26
C GLY A 2 -0.46 -8.49 -4.84
N TYR A 3 -0.35 -9.81 -4.95
CA TYR A 3 0.82 -10.53 -4.47
C TYR A 3 1.97 -10.39 -5.46
N GLY A 4 3.02 -9.68 -5.05
CA GLY A 4 4.19 -9.46 -5.90
C GLY A 4 3.99 -8.48 -7.04
N GLY A 5 2.76 -8.02 -7.27
CA GLY A 5 2.48 -7.04 -8.31
C GLY A 5 2.96 -5.65 -7.90
N LYS A 6 3.40 -4.87 -8.89
CA LYS A 6 3.86 -3.50 -8.64
C LYS A 6 2.71 -2.52 -8.81
N ALA A 7 2.58 -1.59 -7.88
CA ALA A 7 1.54 -0.58 -7.93
C ALA A 7 1.93 0.65 -7.13
N VAL A 8 1.37 1.78 -7.51
CA VAL A 8 1.62 3.07 -6.87
C VAL A 8 0.90 3.15 -5.53
N TRP A 9 -0.23 2.48 -5.41
CA TRP A 9 -0.98 2.42 -4.16
C TRP A 9 -1.72 1.09 -4.08
N MET A 10 -2.11 0.74 -2.86
CA MET A 10 -2.88 -0.46 -2.59
C MET A 10 -3.96 -0.15 -1.57
N ASP A 11 -5.19 -0.52 -1.87
CA ASP A 11 -6.31 -0.33 -0.97
C ASP A 11 -6.87 -1.68 -0.53
N VAL A 12 -7.18 -1.78 0.75
CA VAL A 12 -7.91 -2.91 1.31
C VAL A 12 -9.14 -2.36 1.99
N THR A 13 -10.30 -2.73 1.50
CA THR A 13 -11.59 -2.34 2.04
C THR A 13 -12.36 -3.60 2.41
N ALA A 14 -12.90 -3.63 3.61
CA ALA A 14 -13.63 -4.78 4.11
C ALA A 14 -14.69 -4.34 5.11
N SER A 15 -15.70 -5.21 5.32
CA SER A 15 -16.72 -4.98 6.32
C SER A 15 -16.49 -5.91 7.49
N THR A 16 -16.86 -5.46 8.69
CA THR A 16 -16.82 -6.30 9.88
C THR A 16 -18.07 -7.18 9.94
N ALA A 17 -18.01 -8.25 10.74
CA ALA A 17 -19.16 -9.11 10.95
C ALA A 17 -20.31 -8.37 11.61
N ASP A 18 -20.00 -7.37 12.44
CA ASP A 18 -21.01 -6.58 13.17
C ASP A 18 -21.73 -5.59 12.28
N GLU A 19 -21.04 -5.06 11.27
CA GLU A 19 -21.59 -4.04 10.37
C GLU A 19 -21.25 -4.37 8.92
N PRO A 20 -21.88 -5.42 8.35
CA PRO A 20 -21.51 -5.86 7.00
C PRO A 20 -21.84 -4.85 5.90
N SER A 21 -22.74 -3.90 6.16
CA SER A 21 -23.12 -2.87 5.19
C SER A 21 -22.26 -1.61 5.31
N HIS A 22 -21.31 -1.58 6.23
CA HIS A 22 -20.49 -0.40 6.48
C HIS A 22 -19.00 -0.73 6.27
N PRO A 23 -18.52 -0.72 5.03
CA PRO A 23 -17.11 -1.04 4.76
C PRO A 23 -16.19 0.05 5.29
N VAL A 24 -15.03 -0.39 5.77
CA VAL A 24 -13.94 0.48 6.20
C VAL A 24 -12.66 -0.05 5.57
N GLY A 25 -11.65 0.78 5.47
CA GLY A 25 -10.44 0.33 4.83
C GLY A 25 -9.24 1.21 5.06
N ILE A 26 -8.14 0.75 4.49
CA ILE A 26 -6.84 1.42 4.56
C ILE A 26 -6.23 1.40 3.16
N THR A 27 -5.74 2.56 2.72
CA THR A 27 -4.96 2.67 1.49
C THR A 27 -3.54 3.10 1.86
N ILE A 28 -2.54 2.48 1.25
CA ILE A 28 -1.15 2.90 1.41
C ILE A 28 -0.64 3.35 0.05
N PHE A 29 -0.01 4.53 0.03
CA PHE A 29 0.56 5.12 -1.18
C PHE A 29 2.08 5.05 -1.13
N ASP A 30 2.69 4.68 -2.26
CA ASP A 30 4.13 4.68 -2.44
C ASP A 30 4.56 6.03 -3.01
N HIS A 31 5.63 6.62 -2.48
CA HIS A 31 6.13 7.90 -2.97
C HIS A 31 7.05 7.71 -4.17
N PRO A 32 6.93 8.57 -5.22
CA PRO A 32 7.79 8.43 -6.41
C PRO A 32 9.28 8.51 -6.13
N GLY A 33 9.67 9.15 -5.03
CA GLY A 33 11.08 9.22 -4.63
C GLY A 33 11.62 7.96 -3.98
N ASN A 34 10.77 7.00 -3.65
CA ASN A 34 11.21 5.75 -3.04
C ASN A 34 11.98 4.89 -4.03
N ARG A 35 13.01 4.21 -3.53
CA ARG A 35 13.73 3.24 -4.34
C ARG A 35 12.78 2.12 -4.76
N ARG A 36 12.94 1.66 -6.01
CA ARG A 36 12.11 0.61 -6.62
C ARG A 36 10.64 1.01 -6.76
N TYR A 37 10.36 2.31 -6.83
CA TYR A 37 9.01 2.78 -7.13
C TYR A 37 8.62 2.43 -8.58
N PRO A 38 7.40 1.95 -8.85
CA PRO A 38 6.38 1.53 -7.89
C PRO A 38 6.74 0.21 -7.24
N THR A 39 6.46 0.11 -5.94
CA THR A 39 6.89 -1.01 -5.13
C THR A 39 6.11 -2.29 -5.45
N PRO A 40 6.74 -3.47 -5.33
CA PRO A 40 5.99 -4.71 -5.24
C PRO A 40 5.21 -4.75 -3.93
N TRP A 41 4.06 -5.43 -3.94
CA TRP A 41 3.21 -5.56 -2.78
C TRP A 41 3.12 -7.02 -2.35
N TYR A 42 3.16 -7.25 -1.05
CA TYR A 42 2.93 -8.56 -0.47
C TYR A 42 1.56 -8.54 0.20
N ILE A 43 0.71 -9.51 -0.16
CA ILE A 43 -0.60 -9.67 0.45
C ILE A 43 -0.74 -11.11 0.91
N TRP A 44 -1.17 -11.28 2.15
CA TRP A 44 -1.47 -12.59 2.70
C TRP A 44 -2.82 -12.52 3.38
N TYR A 45 -3.66 -13.48 3.09
CA TYR A 45 -5.02 -13.52 3.58
C TYR A 45 -5.34 -14.91 4.12
N ALA A 46 -5.83 -14.95 5.37
CA ALA A 46 -6.35 -16.17 5.97
C ALA A 46 -7.84 -15.97 6.23
N ALA A 47 -8.67 -16.72 5.51
CA ALA A 47 -10.12 -16.57 5.58
C ALA A 47 -10.62 -16.69 7.02
N GLY A 48 -11.44 -15.72 7.42
CA GLY A 48 -12.03 -15.70 8.75
C GLY A 48 -11.08 -15.28 9.87
N GLN A 49 -9.84 -14.94 9.56
CA GLN A 49 -8.86 -14.55 10.57
C GLN A 49 -8.33 -13.14 10.34
N HIS A 50 -7.43 -12.98 9.39
CA HIS A 50 -6.82 -11.67 9.16
C HIS A 50 -6.29 -11.54 7.75
N LEU A 51 -6.09 -10.29 7.35
CA LEU A 51 -5.45 -9.90 6.12
C LEU A 51 -4.19 -9.13 6.48
N PHE A 52 -3.12 -9.41 5.75
CA PHE A 52 -1.84 -8.73 5.90
C PHE A 52 -1.40 -8.23 4.53
N PHE A 53 -1.04 -6.95 4.43
CA PHE A 53 -0.46 -6.43 3.20
C PHE A 53 0.59 -5.38 3.51
N THR A 54 1.59 -5.29 2.65
CA THR A 54 2.70 -4.36 2.86
C THR A 54 3.38 -4.04 1.54
N PRO A 55 3.88 -2.80 1.38
CA PRO A 55 4.84 -2.53 0.31
C PRO A 55 6.14 -3.27 0.62
N SER A 56 6.68 -3.96 -0.37
CA SER A 56 7.80 -4.89 -0.14
C SER A 56 8.90 -4.70 -1.16
N ILE A 57 9.78 -3.74 -0.91
CA ILE A 57 10.84 -3.38 -1.86
C ILE A 57 11.85 -4.51 -2.10
N LEU A 58 11.90 -5.49 -1.23
CA LEU A 58 12.81 -6.63 -1.36
C LEU A 58 12.16 -7.86 -2.00
N PHE A 59 10.89 -7.76 -2.41
CA PHE A 59 10.16 -8.90 -2.93
C PHE A 59 10.85 -9.54 -4.14
N ASP A 60 11.35 -8.72 -5.05
CA ASP A 60 11.97 -9.19 -6.29
C ASP A 60 13.47 -9.43 -6.16
N GLY A 61 14.06 -9.14 -5.01
CA GLY A 61 15.49 -9.37 -4.82
C GLY A 61 16.09 -8.46 -3.76
N PRO A 62 17.33 -8.75 -3.39
CA PRO A 62 18.01 -7.96 -2.35
C PRO A 62 18.35 -6.56 -2.84
N LEU A 63 18.50 -5.66 -1.90
CA LEU A 63 18.90 -4.29 -2.12
C LEU A 63 20.22 -4.08 -1.40
N LEU A 64 21.26 -3.66 -2.13
CA LEU A 64 22.55 -3.40 -1.53
C LEU A 64 22.55 -2.03 -0.86
N LEU A 65 22.87 -2.02 0.43
CA LEU A 65 23.08 -0.79 1.19
C LEU A 65 24.50 -0.81 1.73
N ARG A 66 25.35 0.10 1.25
CA ARG A 66 26.73 0.15 1.64
C ARG A 66 26.90 0.84 2.97
N LYS A 67 28.04 0.60 3.62
CA LYS A 67 28.35 1.26 4.88
C LYS A 67 28.28 2.78 4.72
N GLY A 68 27.53 3.43 5.61
CA GLY A 68 27.34 4.87 5.57
C GLY A 68 26.18 5.34 4.71
N GLU A 69 25.62 4.46 3.88
CA GLU A 69 24.43 4.79 3.11
C GLU A 69 23.18 4.67 3.96
N LYS A 70 22.17 5.47 3.63
CA LYS A 70 20.89 5.44 4.31
C LYS A 70 19.77 5.19 3.30
N LEU A 71 18.78 4.43 3.71
CA LEU A 71 17.58 4.19 2.92
C LEU A 71 16.44 4.98 3.56
N HIS A 72 15.87 5.91 2.81
CA HIS A 72 14.72 6.67 3.23
C HIS A 72 13.53 6.30 2.36
N LEU A 73 12.43 5.95 3.01
CA LEU A 73 11.20 5.59 2.33
C LEU A 73 10.05 6.44 2.86
N LYS A 74 9.18 6.88 1.96
CA LYS A 74 8.00 7.66 2.32
C LYS A 74 6.76 6.90 1.91
N TYR A 75 5.82 6.77 2.83
CA TYR A 75 4.51 6.20 2.56
C TYR A 75 3.45 7.06 3.20
N GLN A 76 2.27 7.07 2.60
CA GLN A 76 1.11 7.73 3.18
C GLN A 76 0.03 6.69 3.39
N THR A 77 -0.58 6.70 4.56
CA THR A 77 -1.68 5.81 4.89
C THR A 77 -2.97 6.64 4.97
N TYR A 78 -4.01 6.16 4.30
CA TYR A 78 -5.32 6.78 4.31
C TYR A 78 -6.33 5.78 4.88
N ILE A 79 -6.88 6.12 6.03
CA ILE A 79 -7.92 5.30 6.67
C ILE A 79 -9.26 5.91 6.30
N HIS A 80 -10.18 5.08 5.80
CA HIS A 80 -11.42 5.58 5.23
C HIS A 80 -12.62 4.72 5.56
N ASP A 81 -13.79 5.38 5.55
CA ASP A 81 -15.09 4.72 5.53
C ASP A 81 -15.52 4.58 4.08
N GLY A 82 -16.23 3.49 3.79
CA GLY A 82 -16.69 3.23 2.44
C GLY A 82 -15.54 2.89 1.50
N LYS A 83 -15.88 2.58 0.26
CA LYS A 83 -14.90 2.24 -0.76
C LYS A 83 -14.56 3.49 -1.59
N PRO A 84 -13.33 3.98 -1.56
CA PRO A 84 -12.98 5.14 -2.36
C PRO A 84 -12.96 4.80 -3.85
N THR A 85 -13.14 5.84 -4.68
CA THR A 85 -13.04 5.67 -6.12
C THR A 85 -11.59 5.67 -6.56
N ILE A 86 -11.32 5.06 -7.71
CA ILE A 86 -9.97 5.06 -8.29
C ILE A 86 -9.50 6.49 -8.55
N LYS A 87 -10.42 7.36 -9.00
CA LYS A 87 -10.09 8.77 -9.24
C LYS A 87 -9.62 9.47 -7.97
N GLN A 88 -10.28 9.22 -6.83
CA GLN A 88 -9.87 9.78 -5.55
C GLN A 88 -8.46 9.30 -5.17
N MET A 89 -8.20 8.00 -5.36
CA MET A 89 -6.89 7.43 -5.03
C MET A 89 -5.80 8.03 -5.92
N GLU A 90 -6.07 8.20 -7.20
CA GLU A 90 -5.10 8.80 -8.11
C GLU A 90 -4.79 10.25 -7.74
N GLN A 91 -5.80 11.02 -7.38
CA GLN A 91 -5.62 12.41 -6.95
C GLN A 91 -4.79 12.48 -5.66
N MET A 92 -5.08 11.64 -4.70
CA MET A 92 -4.33 11.60 -3.44
C MET A 92 -2.87 11.19 -3.68
N SER A 93 -2.66 10.23 -4.57
CA SER A 93 -1.31 9.79 -4.93
C SER A 93 -0.50 10.92 -5.55
N GLN A 94 -1.11 11.71 -6.43
CA GLN A 94 -0.44 12.85 -7.06
C GLN A 94 -0.07 13.92 -6.04
N VAL A 95 -0.97 14.23 -5.11
CA VAL A 95 -0.69 15.20 -4.06
C VAL A 95 0.45 14.72 -3.17
N PHE A 96 0.41 13.46 -2.77
CA PHE A 96 1.48 12.87 -1.97
C PHE A 96 2.81 12.89 -2.71
N GLY A 97 2.81 12.62 -4.00
CA GLY A 97 4.02 12.60 -4.81
C GLY A 97 4.69 13.97 -4.95
N SER A 98 3.98 15.05 -4.61
CA SER A 98 4.53 16.41 -4.69
C SER A 98 5.25 16.84 -3.40
N TYR A 99 5.23 16.02 -2.37
CA TYR A 99 5.86 16.34 -1.08
C TYR A 99 7.36 16.12 -1.08
#